data_bb80190b7e5ccb2c1c0cc7c9ae6fb9d8
#
_entry.id   bb80190b7e5ccb2c1c0cc7c9ae6fb9d8
#
_cell.length_a   1.000
_cell.length_b   1.000
_cell.length_c   1.000
_cell.angle_alpha   90.00
_cell.angle_beta   90.00
_cell.angle_gamma   90.00
#
_symmetry.space_group_name_H-M   'P 1'
#
loop_
_entity.id
_entity.type
_entity.pdbx_description
1 polymer ?
#
loop_
_entity_poly.entity_id
_entity_poly.type
_entity_poly.pdbx_seq_one_letter_code
_entity_poly.pdbx_strand_id
1 'polypeptide(L)'
;MKLRLGMSPISWSNDDLPQLGGDTSLETCLSETREAGFVGTETGGKFPKDPDALATVLATHDLALVSGWYSGTLINNDLDSELAQIADQLALFKQVGASVIVYGETFNTVQNRQERPLSSRPKLADFDVAAYGRRLTALAEHCADEGVPLTFHHHMGTAVETEAELDAVMKATGEAVGLLLDTGHLVFAGGDNAAVIAKHGSRINHFHTKDIRADVLAGIDRDAESFLDCVLKGVFTVPGDGMIDYDDIMKLSLIHISEPTRPFH
;
A
#
# COMPACT_ATOMS: atom_id res chain seq x y z
N MET A 1 10.28 -12.32 -18.27
CA MET A 1 8.96 -12.10 -17.61
C MET A 1 8.34 -10.82 -18.17
N LYS A 2 7.06 -10.80 -18.51
CA LYS A 2 6.40 -9.57 -18.99
C LYS A 2 5.87 -8.82 -17.75
N LEU A 3 6.41 -7.65 -17.46
CA LEU A 3 5.94 -6.80 -16.36
C LEU A 3 4.47 -6.38 -16.62
N ARG A 4 3.62 -6.51 -15.60
CA ARG A 4 2.23 -6.06 -15.61
C ARG A 4 2.11 -4.87 -14.67
N LEU A 5 1.67 -3.74 -15.20
CA LEU A 5 1.52 -2.50 -14.44
C LEU A 5 0.05 -2.22 -14.16
N GLY A 6 -0.24 -1.87 -12.93
CA GLY A 6 -1.53 -1.36 -12.49
C GLY A 6 -1.42 0.11 -12.07
N MET A 7 -2.56 0.78 -11.99
CA MET A 7 -2.65 2.16 -11.54
C MET A 7 -3.59 2.27 -10.34
N SER A 8 -3.20 3.03 -9.34
CA SER A 8 -4.11 3.38 -8.24
C SER A 8 -4.97 4.60 -8.62
N PRO A 9 -6.27 4.62 -8.30
CA PRO A 9 -7.16 5.74 -8.59
C PRO A 9 -6.75 7.04 -7.87
N ILE A 10 -5.88 6.98 -6.89
CA ILE A 10 -5.33 8.16 -6.20
C ILE A 10 -4.64 9.15 -7.15
N SER A 11 -4.24 8.69 -8.34
CA SER A 11 -3.68 9.55 -9.39
C SER A 11 -4.70 10.55 -9.97
N TRP A 12 -6.00 10.29 -9.82
CA TRP A 12 -7.10 11.15 -10.27
C TRP A 12 -7.92 11.72 -9.12
N SER A 13 -8.05 10.97 -8.01
CA SER A 13 -8.97 11.28 -6.93
C SER A 13 -8.40 10.78 -5.61
N ASN A 14 -8.27 11.68 -4.65
CA ASN A 14 -7.77 11.33 -3.32
C ASN A 14 -8.95 11.20 -2.34
N ASP A 15 -9.16 10.00 -1.79
CA ASP A 15 -10.27 9.71 -0.86
C ASP A 15 -10.10 10.46 0.49
N ASP A 16 -8.86 10.74 0.91
CA ASP A 16 -8.56 11.49 2.14
C ASP A 16 -8.54 13.01 1.92
N LEU A 17 -8.46 13.46 0.65
CA LEU A 17 -8.49 14.86 0.23
C LEU A 17 -9.48 15.04 -0.93
N PRO A 18 -10.80 15.01 -0.68
CA PRO A 18 -11.81 15.05 -1.74
C PRO A 18 -11.74 16.30 -2.64
N GLN A 19 -11.12 17.39 -2.19
CA GLN A 19 -10.84 18.58 -3.02
C GLN A 19 -9.83 18.31 -4.14
N LEU A 20 -9.07 17.21 -4.06
CA LEU A 20 -8.19 16.74 -5.13
C LEU A 20 -8.92 15.68 -5.97
N GLY A 21 -9.62 16.12 -7.00
CA GLY A 21 -10.26 15.26 -8.00
C GLY A 21 -11.48 14.49 -7.49
N GLY A 22 -12.13 14.91 -6.40
CA GLY A 22 -13.31 14.23 -5.86
C GLY A 22 -14.50 14.18 -6.84
N ASP A 23 -14.56 15.10 -7.80
CA ASP A 23 -15.52 15.18 -8.90
C ASP A 23 -15.13 14.33 -10.13
N THR A 24 -13.89 13.82 -10.21
CA THR A 24 -13.47 12.92 -11.29
C THR A 24 -14.24 11.61 -11.20
N SER A 25 -14.90 11.21 -12.27
CA SER A 25 -15.71 9.99 -12.30
C SER A 25 -14.83 8.72 -12.27
N LEU A 26 -15.38 7.61 -11.77
CA LEU A 26 -14.73 6.30 -11.86
C LEU A 26 -14.48 5.90 -13.33
N GLU A 27 -15.43 6.21 -14.21
CA GLU A 27 -15.32 5.98 -15.66
C GLU A 27 -14.06 6.67 -16.23
N THR A 28 -13.83 7.93 -15.88
CA THR A 28 -12.63 8.68 -16.31
C THR A 28 -11.36 8.01 -15.79
N CYS A 29 -11.31 7.66 -14.51
CA CYS A 29 -10.14 6.99 -13.91
C CYS A 29 -9.78 5.70 -14.65
N LEU A 30 -10.78 4.86 -14.93
CA LEU A 30 -10.56 3.56 -15.57
C LEU A 30 -10.24 3.68 -17.08
N SER A 31 -10.93 4.56 -17.80
CA SER A 31 -10.66 4.80 -19.21
C SER A 31 -9.24 5.31 -19.43
N GLU A 32 -8.82 6.33 -18.67
CA GLU A 32 -7.48 6.90 -18.78
C GLU A 32 -6.40 5.92 -18.29
N THR A 33 -6.68 5.09 -17.26
CA THR A 33 -5.80 4.00 -16.86
C THR A 33 -5.53 3.05 -18.02
N ARG A 34 -6.58 2.64 -18.72
CA ARG A 34 -6.45 1.73 -19.86
C ARG A 34 -5.78 2.39 -21.06
N GLU A 35 -6.13 3.63 -21.36
CA GLU A 35 -5.54 4.43 -22.44
C GLU A 35 -4.02 4.63 -22.24
N ALA A 36 -3.60 4.85 -20.99
CA ALA A 36 -2.19 4.95 -20.62
C ALA A 36 -1.40 3.62 -20.73
N GLY A 37 -2.09 2.50 -21.04
CA GLY A 37 -1.47 1.19 -21.28
C GLY A 37 -1.35 0.30 -20.03
N PHE A 38 -1.92 0.69 -18.89
CA PHE A 38 -2.00 -0.16 -17.72
C PHE A 38 -2.99 -1.32 -17.95
N VAL A 39 -2.76 -2.43 -17.26
CA VAL A 39 -3.57 -3.66 -17.39
C VAL A 39 -4.34 -4.03 -16.13
N GLY A 40 -4.23 -3.20 -15.10
CA GLY A 40 -4.93 -3.40 -13.83
C GLY A 40 -5.09 -2.11 -13.05
N THR A 41 -5.92 -2.17 -12.02
CA THR A 41 -6.18 -1.07 -11.10
C THR A 41 -6.32 -1.57 -9.67
N GLU A 42 -6.09 -0.68 -8.70
CA GLU A 42 -6.50 -0.88 -7.31
C GLU A 42 -7.91 -0.31 -7.10
N THR A 43 -8.63 -0.81 -6.08
CA THR A 43 -9.89 -0.19 -5.67
C THR A 43 -9.66 1.08 -4.86
N GLY A 44 -10.63 1.98 -4.91
CA GLY A 44 -10.76 3.16 -4.05
C GLY A 44 -12.22 3.40 -3.68
N GLY A 45 -12.51 4.49 -3.02
CA GLY A 45 -13.84 4.79 -2.46
C GLY A 45 -14.98 4.86 -3.49
N LYS A 46 -14.66 5.11 -4.77
CA LYS A 46 -15.66 5.20 -5.86
C LYS A 46 -16.05 3.86 -6.48
N PHE A 47 -15.32 2.78 -6.15
CA PHE A 47 -15.55 1.47 -6.75
C PHE A 47 -16.78 0.78 -6.17
N PRO A 48 -17.54 0.00 -6.99
CA PRO A 48 -18.62 -0.83 -6.48
C PRO A 48 -18.13 -1.81 -5.42
N LYS A 49 -18.96 -2.03 -4.41
CA LYS A 49 -18.72 -3.04 -3.36
C LYS A 49 -19.43 -4.35 -3.65
N ASP A 50 -20.31 -4.37 -4.63
CA ASP A 50 -20.93 -5.59 -5.15
C ASP A 50 -19.96 -6.27 -6.13
N PRO A 51 -19.67 -7.58 -5.98
CA PRO A 51 -18.68 -8.27 -6.79
C PRO A 51 -19.01 -8.31 -8.28
N ASP A 52 -20.27 -8.50 -8.64
CA ASP A 52 -20.69 -8.59 -10.04
C ASP A 52 -20.62 -7.22 -10.72
N ALA A 53 -21.02 -6.17 -10.00
CA ALA A 53 -20.89 -4.80 -10.47
C ALA A 53 -19.41 -4.40 -10.63
N LEU A 54 -18.54 -4.78 -9.68
CA LEU A 54 -17.11 -4.51 -9.76
C LEU A 54 -16.47 -5.27 -10.94
N ALA A 55 -16.79 -6.56 -11.09
CA ALA A 55 -16.29 -7.36 -12.22
C ALA A 55 -16.75 -6.79 -13.56
N THR A 56 -18.00 -6.32 -13.65
CA THR A 56 -18.57 -5.74 -14.88
C THR A 56 -17.84 -4.45 -15.26
N VAL A 57 -17.65 -3.53 -14.32
CA VAL A 57 -16.98 -2.26 -14.62
C VAL A 57 -15.52 -2.45 -15.00
N LEU A 58 -14.81 -3.37 -14.36
CA LEU A 58 -13.43 -3.70 -14.72
C LEU A 58 -13.33 -4.35 -16.10
N ALA A 59 -14.23 -5.29 -16.42
CA ALA A 59 -14.28 -5.95 -17.73
C ALA A 59 -14.60 -4.94 -18.86
N THR A 60 -15.45 -3.94 -18.61
CA THR A 60 -15.78 -2.90 -19.59
C THR A 60 -14.54 -2.12 -20.03
N HIS A 61 -13.55 -1.96 -19.12
CA HIS A 61 -12.30 -1.25 -19.40
C HIS A 61 -11.11 -2.18 -19.68
N ASP A 62 -11.32 -3.50 -19.78
CA ASP A 62 -10.24 -4.49 -19.95
C ASP A 62 -9.13 -4.33 -18.88
N LEU A 63 -9.53 -4.18 -17.63
CA LEU A 63 -8.64 -4.04 -16.47
C LEU A 63 -8.84 -5.18 -15.49
N ALA A 64 -7.74 -5.67 -14.90
CA ALA A 64 -7.78 -6.62 -13.78
C ALA A 64 -7.81 -5.87 -12.44
N LEU A 65 -8.44 -6.48 -11.43
CA LEU A 65 -8.26 -6.02 -10.05
C LEU A 65 -6.87 -6.47 -9.56
N VAL A 66 -6.04 -5.52 -9.14
CA VAL A 66 -4.72 -5.83 -8.59
C VAL A 66 -4.81 -5.96 -7.07
N SER A 67 -5.40 -4.97 -6.40
CA SER A 67 -5.45 -4.87 -4.95
C SER A 67 -6.41 -3.77 -4.51
N GLY A 68 -6.41 -3.48 -3.22
CA GLY A 68 -7.05 -2.34 -2.60
C GLY A 68 -6.67 -2.25 -1.13
N TRP A 69 -6.77 -1.04 -0.60
CA TRP A 69 -6.42 -0.72 0.78
C TRP A 69 -7.42 -1.31 1.77
N TYR A 70 -6.90 -1.93 2.84
CA TYR A 70 -7.63 -2.32 4.02
C TYR A 70 -7.04 -1.62 5.26
N SER A 71 -7.89 -0.92 6.01
CA SER A 71 -7.50 -0.21 7.24
C SER A 71 -7.59 -1.15 8.43
N GLY A 72 -6.48 -1.78 8.78
CA GLY A 72 -6.39 -2.67 9.92
C GLY A 72 -6.06 -1.96 11.22
N THR A 73 -6.38 -2.60 12.35
CA THR A 73 -6.14 -2.07 13.70
C THR A 73 -5.57 -3.13 14.66
N LEU A 74 -4.96 -4.19 14.13
CA LEU A 74 -4.44 -5.34 14.89
C LEU A 74 -3.44 -4.98 15.98
N ILE A 75 -2.76 -3.84 15.86
CA ILE A 75 -1.81 -3.40 16.89
C ILE A 75 -2.49 -3.23 18.25
N ASN A 76 -3.80 -2.90 18.26
CA ASN A 76 -4.62 -2.71 19.46
C ASN A 76 -5.93 -3.53 19.45
N ASN A 77 -6.15 -4.40 18.47
CA ASN A 77 -7.35 -5.21 18.32
C ASN A 77 -7.02 -6.70 18.46
N ASP A 78 -8.01 -7.52 18.77
CA ASP A 78 -7.87 -8.97 18.73
C ASP A 78 -8.07 -9.51 17.31
N LEU A 79 -7.57 -10.73 17.07
CA LEU A 79 -7.61 -11.36 15.75
C LEU A 79 -9.03 -11.65 15.28
N ASP A 80 -9.93 -12.12 16.17
CA ASP A 80 -11.28 -12.52 15.78
C ASP A 80 -12.09 -11.30 15.30
N SER A 81 -11.94 -10.17 15.98
CA SER A 81 -12.54 -8.90 15.57
C SER A 81 -12.01 -8.43 14.22
N GLU A 82 -10.71 -8.56 13.97
CA GLU A 82 -10.09 -8.16 12.71
C GLU A 82 -10.49 -9.07 11.56
N LEU A 83 -10.58 -10.40 11.80
CA LEU A 83 -11.10 -11.36 10.83
C LEU A 83 -12.54 -11.04 10.41
N ALA A 84 -13.37 -10.65 11.36
CA ALA A 84 -14.75 -10.24 11.09
C ALA A 84 -14.80 -8.93 10.25
N GLN A 85 -13.91 -7.98 10.51
CA GLN A 85 -13.86 -6.71 9.79
C GLN A 85 -13.38 -6.86 8.33
N ILE A 86 -12.39 -7.71 8.08
CA ILE A 86 -11.82 -7.91 6.73
C ILE A 86 -12.70 -8.80 5.84
N ALA A 87 -13.61 -9.57 6.41
CA ALA A 87 -14.31 -10.67 5.74
C ALA A 87 -15.01 -10.26 4.44
N ASP A 88 -15.76 -9.16 4.44
CA ASP A 88 -16.51 -8.71 3.26
C ASP A 88 -15.57 -8.26 2.13
N GLN A 89 -14.51 -7.52 2.47
CA GLN A 89 -13.54 -7.07 1.47
C GLN A 89 -12.70 -8.23 0.93
N LEU A 90 -12.33 -9.19 1.79
CA LEU A 90 -11.61 -10.38 1.39
C LEU A 90 -12.44 -11.25 0.45
N ALA A 91 -13.74 -11.44 0.75
CA ALA A 91 -14.67 -12.16 -0.10
C ALA A 91 -14.86 -11.48 -1.47
N LEU A 92 -15.01 -10.14 -1.49
CA LEU A 92 -15.07 -9.36 -2.72
C LEU A 92 -13.81 -9.57 -3.57
N PHE A 93 -12.64 -9.46 -2.96
CA PHE A 93 -11.35 -9.56 -3.65
C PHE A 93 -11.11 -10.98 -4.19
N LYS A 94 -11.47 -12.00 -3.41
CA LYS A 94 -11.43 -13.40 -3.83
C LYS A 94 -12.32 -13.64 -5.07
N GLN A 95 -13.54 -13.14 -5.06
CA GLN A 95 -14.50 -13.34 -6.15
C GLN A 95 -14.08 -12.62 -7.43
N VAL A 96 -13.53 -11.42 -7.33
CA VAL A 96 -13.10 -10.62 -8.49
C VAL A 96 -11.67 -10.96 -8.94
N GLY A 97 -10.92 -11.70 -8.14
CA GLY A 97 -9.59 -12.20 -8.48
C GLY A 97 -8.45 -11.20 -8.23
N ALA A 98 -8.54 -10.43 -7.14
CA ALA A 98 -7.44 -9.55 -6.71
C ALA A 98 -6.15 -10.36 -6.45
N SER A 99 -5.01 -9.77 -6.80
CA SER A 99 -3.71 -10.42 -6.60
C SER A 99 -3.28 -10.43 -5.14
N VAL A 100 -3.58 -9.36 -4.40
CA VAL A 100 -3.26 -9.19 -2.98
C VAL A 100 -4.31 -8.30 -2.31
N ILE A 101 -4.34 -8.30 -0.96
CA ILE A 101 -5.02 -7.28 -0.16
C ILE A 101 -3.97 -6.44 0.57
N VAL A 102 -4.06 -5.10 0.43
CA VAL A 102 -3.10 -4.16 1.03
C VAL A 102 -3.53 -3.82 2.45
N TYR A 103 -2.79 -4.30 3.44
CA TYR A 103 -3.03 -4.02 4.85
C TYR A 103 -2.19 -2.82 5.31
N GLY A 104 -2.85 -1.74 5.74
CA GLY A 104 -2.23 -0.64 6.48
C GLY A 104 -2.63 -0.68 7.95
N GLU A 105 -1.67 -0.52 8.88
CA GLU A 105 -1.98 -0.39 10.31
C GLU A 105 -2.44 1.04 10.61
N THR A 106 -3.72 1.22 10.92
CA THR A 106 -4.34 2.54 11.03
C THR A 106 -4.79 2.92 12.44
N PHE A 107 -4.47 2.12 13.45
CA PHE A 107 -4.82 2.48 14.82
C PHE A 107 -4.18 3.81 15.23
N ASN A 108 -5.03 4.76 15.60
CA ASN A 108 -4.62 6.14 15.97
C ASN A 108 -3.76 6.86 14.91
N THR A 109 -3.86 6.48 13.64
CA THR A 109 -3.14 7.13 12.55
C THR A 109 -3.48 8.62 12.44
N VAL A 110 -2.53 9.41 11.96
CA VAL A 110 -2.74 10.82 11.58
C VAL A 110 -2.67 11.04 10.07
N GLN A 111 -2.54 9.97 9.28
CA GLN A 111 -2.36 10.05 7.82
C GLN A 111 -3.48 10.78 7.08
N ASN A 112 -4.70 10.70 7.60
CA ASN A 112 -5.90 11.32 7.01
C ASN A 112 -6.43 12.51 7.83
N ARG A 113 -5.58 13.08 8.72
CA ARG A 113 -5.96 14.18 9.63
C ARG A 113 -5.14 15.41 9.33
N GLN A 114 -5.71 16.34 8.55
CA GLN A 114 -5.01 17.57 8.18
C GLN A 114 -4.69 18.48 9.37
N GLU A 115 -5.45 18.39 10.46
CA GLU A 115 -5.22 19.17 11.70
C GLU A 115 -4.13 18.58 12.62
N ARG A 116 -3.50 17.45 12.24
CA ARG A 116 -2.52 16.75 13.06
C ARG A 116 -1.15 16.71 12.37
N PRO A 117 -0.10 17.24 13.02
CA PRO A 117 1.24 17.19 12.45
C PRO A 117 1.77 15.75 12.41
N LEU A 118 2.64 15.46 11.44
CA LEU A 118 3.24 14.14 11.22
C LEU A 118 3.95 13.61 12.47
N SER A 119 4.61 14.47 13.27
CA SER A 119 5.30 14.07 14.50
C SER A 119 4.37 13.50 15.56
N SER A 120 3.06 13.83 15.50
CA SER A 120 2.05 13.37 16.46
C SER A 120 1.52 11.96 16.17
N ARG A 121 2.06 11.26 15.18
CA ARG A 121 1.70 9.88 14.85
C ARG A 121 1.95 8.91 16.01
N PRO A 122 1.23 7.80 16.10
CA PRO A 122 1.56 6.71 17.02
C PRO A 122 2.97 6.16 16.70
N LYS A 123 3.65 5.62 17.70
CA LYS A 123 4.98 5.03 17.55
C LYS A 123 4.89 3.53 17.78
N LEU A 124 5.54 2.73 16.94
CA LEU A 124 5.55 1.27 17.10
C LEU A 124 6.07 0.84 18.47
N ALA A 125 7.03 1.59 19.03
CA ALA A 125 7.62 1.33 20.34
C ALA A 125 6.61 1.43 21.52
N ASP A 126 5.44 2.02 21.33
CA ASP A 126 4.39 2.11 22.35
C ASP A 126 3.55 0.83 22.46
N PHE A 127 3.81 -0.18 21.61
CA PHE A 127 3.04 -1.41 21.49
C PHE A 127 3.87 -2.68 21.67
N ASP A 128 3.22 -3.80 21.99
CA ASP A 128 3.85 -5.13 21.97
C ASP A 128 3.98 -5.63 20.52
N VAL A 129 5.14 -5.35 19.93
CA VAL A 129 5.46 -5.70 18.53
C VAL A 129 5.41 -7.22 18.31
N ALA A 130 5.81 -8.02 19.30
CA ALA A 130 5.77 -9.47 19.17
C ALA A 130 4.34 -10.03 19.16
N ALA A 131 3.46 -9.49 20.02
CA ALA A 131 2.05 -9.86 20.00
C ALA A 131 1.35 -9.37 18.72
N TYR A 132 1.64 -8.16 18.26
CA TYR A 132 1.17 -7.63 16.98
C TYR A 132 1.59 -8.52 15.82
N GLY A 133 2.89 -8.87 15.75
CA GLY A 133 3.45 -9.73 14.70
C GLY A 133 2.78 -11.10 14.62
N ARG A 134 2.48 -11.73 15.77
CA ARG A 134 1.73 -13.00 15.79
C ARG A 134 0.32 -12.86 15.23
N ARG A 135 -0.42 -11.81 15.63
CA ARG A 135 -1.79 -11.57 15.10
C ARG A 135 -1.78 -11.25 13.61
N LEU A 136 -0.84 -10.43 13.15
CA LEU A 136 -0.70 -10.08 11.73
C LEU A 136 -0.33 -11.32 10.89
N THR A 137 0.52 -12.21 11.43
CA THR A 137 0.85 -13.48 10.78
C THR A 137 -0.40 -14.35 10.61
N ALA A 138 -1.17 -14.54 11.66
CA ALA A 138 -2.40 -15.34 11.60
C ALA A 138 -3.45 -14.76 10.64
N LEU A 139 -3.60 -13.42 10.59
CA LEU A 139 -4.46 -12.76 9.60
C LEU A 139 -3.95 -13.01 8.18
N ALA A 140 -2.64 -12.90 7.95
CA ALA A 140 -2.04 -13.12 6.63
C ALA A 140 -2.17 -14.59 6.17
N GLU A 141 -2.02 -15.54 7.08
CA GLU A 141 -2.27 -16.97 6.82
C GLU A 141 -3.72 -17.20 6.40
N HIS A 142 -4.69 -16.62 7.11
CA HIS A 142 -6.11 -16.67 6.74
C HIS A 142 -6.36 -16.07 5.35
N CYS A 143 -5.81 -14.90 5.05
CA CYS A 143 -5.94 -14.27 3.73
C CYS A 143 -5.35 -15.16 2.60
N ALA A 144 -4.21 -15.79 2.86
CA ALA A 144 -3.57 -16.70 1.91
C ALA A 144 -4.40 -17.98 1.69
N ASP A 145 -4.98 -18.55 2.74
CA ASP A 145 -5.88 -19.71 2.65
C ASP A 145 -7.15 -19.40 1.85
N GLU A 146 -7.64 -18.16 1.95
CA GLU A 146 -8.74 -17.66 1.13
C GLU A 146 -8.33 -17.33 -0.32
N GLY A 147 -7.03 -17.39 -0.66
CA GLY A 147 -6.51 -17.19 -2.01
C GLY A 147 -6.19 -15.73 -2.37
N VAL A 148 -6.21 -14.81 -1.40
CA VAL A 148 -5.85 -13.40 -1.58
C VAL A 148 -4.75 -13.04 -0.57
N PRO A 149 -3.47 -13.26 -0.89
CA PRO A 149 -2.37 -12.97 0.04
C PRO A 149 -2.38 -11.53 0.56
N LEU A 150 -2.05 -11.37 1.83
CA LEU A 150 -1.89 -10.05 2.45
C LEU A 150 -0.51 -9.46 2.11
N THR A 151 -0.48 -8.15 1.82
CA THR A 151 0.74 -7.36 1.72
C THR A 151 0.69 -6.21 2.72
N PHE A 152 1.70 -6.15 3.60
CA PHE A 152 1.81 -5.11 4.61
C PHE A 152 2.36 -3.83 4.02
N HIS A 153 1.65 -2.72 4.20
CA HIS A 153 2.05 -1.39 3.73
C HIS A 153 2.42 -0.49 4.91
N HIS A 154 3.72 -0.17 5.06
CA HIS A 154 4.17 0.91 5.93
C HIS A 154 3.74 2.26 5.31
N HIS A 155 3.30 3.22 6.15
CA HIS A 155 2.76 4.47 5.62
C HIS A 155 3.08 5.66 6.52
N MET A 156 3.27 6.82 5.90
CA MET A 156 3.44 8.08 6.65
C MET A 156 2.25 8.33 7.57
N GLY A 157 2.53 8.78 8.78
CA GLY A 157 1.50 9.10 9.77
C GLY A 157 0.94 7.92 10.56
N THR A 158 1.40 6.68 10.32
CA THR A 158 1.00 5.46 11.03
C THR A 158 2.00 5.05 12.10
N ALA A 159 1.71 3.99 12.86
CA ALA A 159 2.63 3.41 13.84
C ALA A 159 3.89 2.81 13.17
N VAL A 160 3.78 2.39 11.90
CA VAL A 160 4.88 1.80 11.13
C VAL A 160 5.20 2.69 9.94
N GLU A 161 6.09 3.63 10.15
CA GLU A 161 6.46 4.64 9.15
C GLU A 161 7.92 4.49 8.70
N THR A 162 8.85 4.36 9.66
CA THR A 162 10.28 4.33 9.38
C THR A 162 10.78 2.95 8.96
N GLU A 163 11.94 2.90 8.28
CA GLU A 163 12.62 1.65 7.93
C GLU A 163 12.88 0.77 9.16
N ALA A 164 13.28 1.36 10.29
CA ALA A 164 13.52 0.60 11.52
C ALA A 164 12.23 -0.02 12.09
N GLU A 165 11.10 0.68 12.04
CA GLU A 165 9.80 0.16 12.44
C GLU A 165 9.33 -0.93 11.48
N LEU A 166 9.49 -0.74 10.16
CA LEU A 166 9.24 -1.76 9.15
C LEU A 166 10.04 -3.03 9.41
N ASP A 167 11.34 -2.90 9.64
CA ASP A 167 12.23 -3.99 10.01
C ASP A 167 11.75 -4.76 11.25
N ALA A 168 11.31 -4.04 12.27
CA ALA A 168 10.83 -4.65 13.51
C ALA A 168 9.55 -5.48 13.26
N VAL A 169 8.61 -4.96 12.45
CA VAL A 169 7.39 -5.69 12.05
C VAL A 169 7.74 -6.91 11.21
N MET A 170 8.59 -6.76 10.18
CA MET A 170 8.95 -7.88 9.31
C MET A 170 9.67 -9.00 10.05
N LYS A 171 10.47 -8.67 11.07
CA LYS A 171 11.13 -9.65 11.96
C LYS A 171 10.16 -10.34 12.92
N ALA A 172 9.11 -9.64 13.35
CA ALA A 172 8.11 -10.18 14.28
C ALA A 172 7.04 -11.01 13.58
N THR A 173 7.00 -11.01 12.24
CA THR A 173 5.98 -11.70 11.44
C THR A 173 6.52 -12.91 10.70
N GLY A 174 5.64 -13.90 10.46
CA GLY A 174 5.93 -15.08 9.62
C GLY A 174 5.89 -14.78 8.11
N GLU A 175 6.28 -15.78 7.32
CA GLU A 175 6.42 -15.69 5.85
C GLU A 175 5.11 -15.37 5.11
N ALA A 176 3.95 -15.65 5.71
CA ALA A 176 2.66 -15.33 5.10
C ALA A 176 2.41 -13.82 4.97
N VAL A 177 3.07 -13.00 5.80
CA VAL A 177 2.99 -11.54 5.70
C VAL A 177 3.90 -11.07 4.59
N GLY A 178 3.32 -10.77 3.41
CA GLY A 178 4.03 -10.12 2.33
C GLY A 178 4.36 -8.66 2.66
N LEU A 179 5.33 -8.09 1.96
CA LEU A 179 5.69 -6.67 2.05
C LEU A 179 5.29 -5.94 0.79
N LEU A 180 4.52 -4.87 0.95
CA LEU A 180 4.39 -3.84 -0.06
C LEU A 180 5.53 -2.84 0.13
N LEU A 181 6.42 -2.75 -0.84
CA LEU A 181 7.42 -1.67 -0.85
C LEU A 181 6.85 -0.45 -1.56
N ASP A 182 6.54 0.60 -0.79
CA ASP A 182 6.24 1.91 -1.33
C ASP A 182 7.49 2.77 -1.32
N THR A 183 8.04 3.01 -2.50
CA THR A 183 9.33 3.68 -2.66
C THR A 183 9.30 5.12 -2.16
N GLY A 184 8.19 5.82 -2.35
CA GLY A 184 8.05 7.22 -1.93
C GLY A 184 7.83 7.35 -0.43
N HIS A 185 6.97 6.53 0.18
CA HIS A 185 6.76 6.55 1.63
C HIS A 185 8.05 6.23 2.39
N LEU A 186 8.84 5.27 1.88
CA LEU A 186 10.10 4.91 2.52
C LEU A 186 11.11 6.06 2.48
N VAL A 187 11.30 6.67 1.31
CA VAL A 187 12.21 7.84 1.17
C VAL A 187 11.72 9.04 1.99
N PHE A 188 10.41 9.29 2.03
CA PHE A 188 9.83 10.35 2.86
C PHE A 188 10.15 10.12 4.34
N ALA A 189 10.14 8.87 4.80
CA ALA A 189 10.50 8.51 6.17
C ALA A 189 12.03 8.50 6.43
N GLY A 190 12.85 8.80 5.43
CA GLY A 190 14.31 8.80 5.51
C GLY A 190 14.95 7.42 5.35
N GLY A 191 14.22 6.44 4.82
CA GLY A 191 14.72 5.09 4.58
C GLY A 191 15.35 4.90 3.19
N ASP A 192 15.97 3.73 3.00
CA ASP A 192 16.69 3.33 1.77
C ASP A 192 15.99 2.14 1.11
N ASN A 193 15.43 2.36 -0.09
CA ASN A 193 14.76 1.33 -0.88
C ASN A 193 15.67 0.14 -1.20
N ALA A 194 16.94 0.39 -1.53
CA ALA A 194 17.89 -0.69 -1.86
C ALA A 194 18.20 -1.56 -0.62
N ALA A 195 18.34 -0.93 0.54
CA ALA A 195 18.55 -1.65 1.81
C ALA A 195 17.36 -2.54 2.17
N VAL A 196 16.13 -2.03 2.01
CA VAL A 196 14.90 -2.80 2.27
C VAL A 196 14.75 -3.96 1.28
N ILE A 197 15.03 -3.75 -0.02
CA ILE A 197 15.01 -4.82 -1.03
C ILE A 197 16.05 -5.89 -0.69
N ALA A 198 17.28 -5.51 -0.36
CA ALA A 198 18.33 -6.47 -0.01
C ALA A 198 17.96 -7.32 1.21
N LYS A 199 17.24 -6.76 2.18
CA LYS A 199 16.90 -7.39 3.45
C LYS A 199 15.60 -8.19 3.41
N HIS A 200 14.59 -7.69 2.72
CA HIS A 200 13.24 -8.23 2.71
C HIS A 200 12.73 -8.61 1.32
N GLY A 201 13.59 -8.63 0.30
CA GLY A 201 13.20 -8.84 -1.10
C GLY A 201 12.38 -10.10 -1.35
N SER A 202 12.71 -11.21 -0.65
CA SER A 202 11.94 -12.47 -0.75
C SER A 202 10.50 -12.38 -0.25
N ARG A 203 10.20 -11.36 0.56
CA ARG A 203 8.86 -11.12 1.10
C ARG A 203 8.09 -10.03 0.36
N ILE A 204 8.75 -9.28 -0.55
CA ILE A 204 8.07 -8.26 -1.34
C ILE A 204 7.17 -8.94 -2.37
N ASN A 205 5.86 -8.77 -2.22
CA ASN A 205 4.85 -9.32 -3.12
C ASN A 205 4.01 -8.23 -3.81
N HIS A 206 4.26 -6.96 -3.49
CA HIS A 206 3.62 -5.81 -4.15
C HIS A 206 4.50 -4.56 -4.10
N PHE A 207 4.33 -3.64 -5.07
CA PHE A 207 5.05 -2.38 -5.15
C PHE A 207 4.09 -1.21 -5.36
N HIS A 208 4.36 -0.11 -4.65
CA HIS A 208 3.88 1.21 -5.02
C HIS A 208 5.06 2.07 -5.46
N THR A 209 5.00 2.57 -6.69
CA THR A 209 6.08 3.38 -7.27
C THR A 209 5.69 4.86 -7.21
N LYS A 210 5.93 5.50 -6.07
CA LYS A 210 5.85 6.96 -5.90
C LYS A 210 7.25 7.54 -5.88
N ASP A 211 7.47 8.65 -6.57
CA ASP A 211 8.72 9.40 -6.50
C ASP A 211 8.57 10.61 -5.57
N ILE A 212 9.68 11.19 -5.16
CA ILE A 212 9.76 12.29 -4.17
C ILE A 212 10.49 13.47 -4.76
N ARG A 213 9.91 14.67 -4.63
CA ARG A 213 10.60 15.93 -4.93
C ARG A 213 11.48 16.32 -3.76
N ALA A 214 12.80 16.28 -3.97
CA ALA A 214 13.81 16.48 -2.92
C ALA A 214 13.73 17.87 -2.28
N ASP A 215 13.49 18.89 -3.06
CA ASP A 215 13.36 20.29 -2.61
C ASP A 215 12.13 20.49 -1.73
N VAL A 216 10.99 19.87 -2.10
CA VAL A 216 9.77 19.90 -1.29
C VAL A 216 9.99 19.15 0.03
N LEU A 217 10.57 17.94 -0.04
CA LEU A 217 10.86 17.14 1.16
C LEU A 217 11.77 17.87 2.14
N ALA A 218 12.81 18.55 1.65
CA ALA A 218 13.74 19.31 2.47
C ALA A 218 13.10 20.50 3.22
N GLY A 219 11.98 21.00 2.71
CA GLY A 219 11.22 22.11 3.31
C GLY A 219 10.10 21.71 4.26
N ILE A 220 9.90 20.41 4.52
CA ILE A 220 8.81 19.93 5.37
C ILE A 220 9.18 20.06 6.86
N ASP A 221 8.32 20.74 7.63
CA ASP A 221 8.36 20.76 9.08
C ASP A 221 7.37 19.72 9.65
N ARG A 222 7.90 18.58 10.08
CA ARG A 222 7.10 17.45 10.59
C ARG A 222 6.37 17.75 11.90
N ASP A 223 6.79 18.78 12.64
CA ASP A 223 6.17 19.22 13.91
C ASP A 223 5.01 20.19 13.67
N ALA A 224 4.97 20.83 12.52
CA ALA A 224 3.94 21.80 12.15
C ALA A 224 2.98 21.30 11.08
N GLU A 225 3.43 20.40 10.19
CA GLU A 225 2.69 20.00 8.99
C GLU A 225 2.11 18.59 9.10
N SER A 226 0.89 18.43 8.63
CA SER A 226 0.25 17.13 8.47
C SER A 226 0.79 16.39 7.23
N PHE A 227 0.52 15.08 7.15
CA PHE A 227 0.79 14.32 5.94
C PHE A 227 0.04 14.90 4.73
N LEU A 228 -1.21 15.30 4.91
CA LEU A 228 -2.02 15.87 3.82
C LEU A 228 -1.50 17.24 3.35
N ASP A 229 -0.95 18.07 4.25
CA ASP A 229 -0.28 19.32 3.84
C ASP A 229 0.95 19.03 2.98
N CYS A 230 1.72 18.00 3.31
CA CYS A 230 2.87 17.58 2.51
C CYS A 230 2.43 17.10 1.11
N VAL A 231 1.32 16.36 1.03
CA VAL A 231 0.70 15.96 -0.26
C VAL A 231 0.31 17.18 -1.07
N LEU A 232 -0.38 18.16 -0.45
CA LEU A 232 -0.78 19.41 -1.11
C LEU A 232 0.41 20.25 -1.60
N LYS A 233 1.55 20.19 -0.92
CA LYS A 233 2.80 20.81 -1.37
C LYS A 233 3.44 20.09 -2.56
N GLY A 234 2.93 18.91 -2.92
CA GLY A 234 3.42 18.12 -4.03
C GLY A 234 4.71 17.36 -3.73
N VAL A 235 4.88 16.86 -2.51
CA VAL A 235 6.06 16.06 -2.11
C VAL A 235 6.17 14.79 -2.95
N PHE A 236 5.04 14.16 -3.30
CA PHE A 236 5.01 13.00 -4.19
C PHE A 236 4.89 13.42 -5.65
N THR A 237 5.51 12.63 -6.52
CA THR A 237 5.44 12.80 -7.97
C THR A 237 5.47 11.43 -8.68
N VAL A 238 5.40 11.46 -10.01
CA VAL A 238 5.47 10.24 -10.83
C VAL A 238 6.90 9.71 -10.90
N PRO A 239 7.10 8.39 -11.07
CA PRO A 239 8.42 7.80 -11.22
C PRO A 239 9.25 8.49 -12.31
N GLY A 240 10.46 8.89 -11.95
CA GLY A 240 11.41 9.55 -12.85
C GLY A 240 11.34 11.09 -12.85
N ASP A 241 10.41 11.70 -12.10
CA ASP A 241 10.30 13.17 -11.93
C ASP A 241 10.79 13.62 -10.53
N GLY A 242 11.42 12.74 -9.77
CA GLY A 242 11.90 13.01 -8.42
C GLY A 242 13.33 12.55 -8.20
N MET A 243 13.64 12.23 -6.94
CA MET A 243 14.99 11.89 -6.50
C MET A 243 15.28 10.37 -6.45
N ILE A 244 14.29 9.52 -6.72
CA ILE A 244 14.42 8.07 -6.58
C ILE A 244 14.99 7.47 -7.86
N ASP A 245 16.11 6.73 -7.74
CA ASP A 245 16.70 5.99 -8.86
C ASP A 245 15.93 4.69 -9.13
N TYR A 246 14.96 4.77 -10.07
CA TYR A 246 14.16 3.62 -10.46
C TYR A 246 14.90 2.59 -11.29
N ASP A 247 15.98 2.96 -11.98
CA ASP A 247 16.78 2.00 -12.74
C ASP A 247 17.44 0.99 -11.80
N ASP A 248 17.97 1.46 -10.68
CA ASP A 248 18.57 0.58 -9.67
C ASP A 248 17.51 -0.23 -8.90
N ILE A 249 16.39 0.39 -8.52
CA ILE A 249 15.30 -0.32 -7.84
C ILE A 249 14.75 -1.44 -8.73
N MET A 250 14.51 -1.20 -10.00
CA MET A 250 13.99 -2.19 -10.94
C MET A 250 14.98 -3.33 -11.17
N LYS A 251 16.28 -3.06 -11.27
CA LYS A 251 17.31 -4.09 -11.36
C LYS A 251 17.33 -4.98 -10.12
N LEU A 252 17.33 -4.38 -8.94
CA LEU A 252 17.33 -5.10 -7.67
C LEU A 252 16.05 -5.94 -7.48
N SER A 253 14.89 -5.38 -7.82
CA SER A 253 13.61 -6.09 -7.71
C SER A 253 13.55 -7.30 -8.63
N LEU A 254 14.07 -7.20 -9.86
CA LEU A 254 14.14 -8.33 -10.80
C LEU A 254 15.04 -9.46 -10.29
N ILE A 255 16.12 -9.15 -9.58
CA ILE A 255 17.02 -10.15 -9.01
C ILE A 255 16.38 -10.88 -7.82
N HIS A 256 15.62 -10.16 -6.97
CA HIS A 256 15.09 -10.72 -5.72
C HIS A 256 13.66 -11.26 -5.82
N ILE A 257 12.87 -10.83 -6.84
CA ILE A 257 11.44 -11.18 -6.97
C ILE A 257 11.18 -12.14 -8.14
N SER A 258 12.14 -12.33 -9.07
CA SER A 258 11.94 -13.08 -10.32
C SER A 258 12.12 -14.58 -10.23
N GLU A 259 12.36 -15.15 -9.06
CA GLU A 259 12.38 -16.61 -8.86
C GLU A 259 11.06 -17.07 -8.21
N PRO A 260 10.02 -17.46 -8.97
CA PRO A 260 8.89 -18.16 -8.38
C PRO A 260 9.33 -19.57 -8.02
N THR A 261 9.69 -19.79 -6.76
CA THR A 261 10.07 -21.13 -6.25
C THR A 261 8.87 -22.06 -6.05
N ARG A 262 7.70 -21.76 -6.60
CA ARG A 262 6.55 -22.68 -6.60
C ARG A 262 5.85 -22.70 -7.96
N PRO A 263 5.82 -23.87 -8.63
CA PRO A 263 4.89 -24.10 -9.73
C PRO A 263 3.47 -24.06 -9.15
N PHE A 264 2.62 -23.23 -9.73
CA PHE A 264 1.17 -23.34 -9.51
C PHE A 264 0.72 -24.70 -10.07
N HIS A 265 0.28 -25.58 -9.20
CA HIS A 265 -0.44 -26.78 -9.56
C HIS A 265 -1.94 -26.50 -9.55
#